data_11c84f7d76752b4994efabc60125a208
#
_entry.id   11c84f7d76752b4994efabc60125a208
#
_cell.length_a   1.000
_cell.length_b   1.000
_cell.length_c   1.000
_cell.angle_alpha   90.00
_cell.angle_beta   90.00
_cell.angle_gamma   90.00
#
_symmetry.space_group_name_H-M   'P 1'
#
loop_
_entity.id
_entity.type
_entity.pdbx_description
1 polymer ?
#
loop_
_entity_poly.entity_id
_entity_poly.type
_entity_poly.pdbx_seq_one_letter_code
_entity_poly.pdbx_strand_id
1 'polypeptide(L)'
;MLQGSAVSTAHGVMEYTMMTEKKVAAVGFCCVDIYENINEWYATGNGIDWGIHLRRMGVPVSVVSVVGNDYYGDEMKRTLDAEGIDISHLRTESGATCITRMELRNGTDRVHLDSVDGVMEHYAVTEEEFQFVAGHELLHTDLFGNVLSHLPAWKAAGVKILMDFSIFTKDPEYHCMDIFPYVDYVFFSADGIERNELEDWMKEIYACGPILVTATLGEEGSLCYDGQQFYAYGIVPTKTVNTVGAGDSYIAGFTFGLLQGESIPECMSRGAALSARVIAGFKPY
;
A
#
# COMPACT_ATOMS: atom_id res chain seq x y z
N MET A 1 -32.94 -8.26 10.24
CA MET A 1 -32.62 -9.46 11.04
C MET A 1 -31.42 -10.10 10.38
N LEU A 2 -30.23 -9.82 10.92
CA LEU A 2 -28.96 -10.35 10.42
C LEU A 2 -28.67 -11.66 11.19
N GLN A 3 -28.61 -12.78 10.47
CA GLN A 3 -28.17 -14.05 11.04
C GLN A 3 -26.65 -14.15 10.85
N GLY A 4 -25.90 -14.01 11.93
CA GLY A 4 -24.48 -14.34 11.98
C GLY A 4 -24.27 -15.77 12.42
N SER A 5 -23.56 -16.56 11.65
CA SER A 5 -23.13 -17.92 12.03
C SER A 5 -21.84 -17.83 12.84
N ALA A 6 -21.86 -18.32 14.08
CA ALA A 6 -20.68 -18.43 14.92
C ALA A 6 -19.95 -19.75 14.65
N VAL A 7 -18.65 -19.68 14.36
CA VAL A 7 -17.74 -20.83 14.33
C VAL A 7 -16.83 -20.76 15.57
N SER A 8 -16.95 -21.75 16.45
CA SER A 8 -16.15 -21.86 17.67
C SER A 8 -14.80 -22.50 17.38
N THR A 9 -13.69 -21.80 17.64
CA THR A 9 -12.35 -22.37 17.68
C THR A 9 -11.82 -22.40 19.12
N ALA A 10 -11.02 -23.41 19.44
CA ALA A 10 -10.63 -23.81 20.79
C ALA A 10 -9.61 -22.92 21.52
N HIS A 11 -9.49 -21.65 21.17
CA HIS A 11 -8.72 -20.64 21.90
C HIS A 11 -9.46 -19.30 21.77
N GLY A 12 -10.37 -19.09 22.65
CA GLY A 12 -11.10 -17.91 23.10
C GLY A 12 -10.93 -16.53 22.44
N VAL A 13 -10.78 -16.43 21.11
CA VAL A 13 -10.87 -15.17 20.37
C VAL A 13 -12.00 -15.32 19.35
N MET A 14 -13.16 -14.72 19.67
CA MET A 14 -14.22 -14.52 18.67
C MET A 14 -13.79 -13.42 17.71
N GLU A 15 -13.16 -13.78 16.58
CA GLU A 15 -13.02 -12.86 15.46
C GLU A 15 -14.38 -12.71 14.75
N TYR A 16 -15.07 -11.61 15.04
CA TYR A 16 -16.15 -11.15 14.17
C TYR A 16 -15.51 -10.54 12.94
N THR A 17 -15.36 -11.30 11.88
CA THR A 17 -15.05 -10.74 10.57
C THR A 17 -16.29 -10.01 10.06
N MET A 18 -16.38 -8.71 10.33
CA MET A 18 -17.35 -7.85 9.66
C MET A 18 -16.87 -7.70 8.22
N MET A 19 -17.48 -8.43 7.29
CA MET A 19 -17.20 -8.22 5.86
C MET A 19 -17.66 -6.81 5.47
N THR A 20 -16.73 -5.98 5.05
CA THR A 20 -17.07 -4.70 4.43
C THR A 20 -17.55 -4.94 3.00
N GLU A 21 -18.61 -4.26 2.58
CA GLU A 21 -19.05 -4.25 1.19
C GLU A 21 -18.23 -3.27 0.33
N LYS A 22 -17.39 -2.44 0.98
CA LYS A 22 -16.56 -1.44 0.33
C LYS A 22 -15.45 -2.12 -0.48
N LYS A 23 -15.44 -1.84 -1.78
CA LYS A 23 -14.41 -2.34 -2.69
C LYS A 23 -13.27 -1.34 -2.79
N VAL A 24 -12.05 -1.84 -2.82
CA VAL A 24 -10.84 -1.02 -2.99
C VAL A 24 -10.02 -1.50 -4.17
N ALA A 25 -9.28 -0.58 -4.81
CA ALA A 25 -8.42 -0.89 -5.94
C ALA A 25 -6.96 -0.54 -5.65
N ALA A 26 -6.03 -1.44 -5.96
CA ALA A 26 -4.61 -1.13 -6.12
C ALA A 26 -4.36 -0.79 -7.60
N VAL A 27 -3.85 0.41 -7.87
CA VAL A 27 -3.77 0.94 -9.24
C VAL A 27 -2.36 1.39 -9.56
N GLY A 28 -1.80 0.85 -10.62
CA GLY A 28 -0.49 1.25 -11.16
C GLY A 28 0.61 0.26 -10.83
N PHE A 29 1.55 0.61 -9.97
CA PHE A 29 2.81 -0.12 -9.81
C PHE A 29 2.64 -1.59 -9.40
N CYS A 30 3.24 -2.47 -10.22
CA CYS A 30 3.18 -3.92 -10.08
C CYS A 30 4.54 -4.48 -10.51
N CYS A 31 5.26 -5.14 -9.62
CA CYS A 31 6.66 -5.53 -9.78
C CYS A 31 6.95 -6.90 -9.16
N VAL A 32 8.09 -7.48 -9.48
CA VAL A 32 8.61 -8.68 -8.82
C VAL A 32 9.99 -8.37 -8.24
N ASP A 33 10.13 -8.52 -6.93
CA ASP A 33 11.44 -8.45 -6.26
C ASP A 33 12.18 -9.78 -6.39
N ILE A 34 13.43 -9.73 -6.86
CA ILE A 34 14.28 -10.89 -7.08
C ILE A 34 15.54 -10.77 -6.24
N TYR A 35 15.72 -11.68 -5.30
CA TYR A 35 16.89 -11.82 -4.44
C TYR A 35 17.79 -12.94 -4.97
N GLU A 36 18.66 -12.62 -5.96
CA GLU A 36 19.47 -13.62 -6.63
C GLU A 36 20.44 -14.34 -5.68
N ASN A 37 20.99 -13.63 -4.68
CA ASN A 37 21.98 -14.19 -3.76
C ASN A 37 21.41 -15.23 -2.79
N ILE A 38 20.08 -15.32 -2.65
CA ILE A 38 19.40 -16.31 -1.82
C ILE A 38 18.40 -17.15 -2.61
N ASN A 39 18.32 -16.94 -3.94
CA ASN A 39 17.41 -17.63 -4.86
C ASN A 39 15.93 -17.55 -4.41
N GLU A 40 15.51 -16.36 -3.97
CA GLU A 40 14.13 -16.05 -3.59
C GLU A 40 13.58 -14.93 -4.48
N TRP A 41 12.29 -14.97 -4.72
CA TRP A 41 11.56 -13.89 -5.37
C TRP A 41 10.10 -13.87 -4.88
N TYR A 42 9.43 -12.75 -5.05
CA TYR A 42 7.99 -12.63 -4.80
C TYR A 42 7.37 -11.49 -5.60
N ALA A 43 6.09 -11.68 -5.94
CA ALA A 43 5.27 -10.64 -6.50
C ALA A 43 5.09 -9.52 -5.47
N THR A 44 5.22 -8.26 -5.86
CA THR A 44 5.17 -7.12 -4.96
C THR A 44 4.80 -5.83 -5.69
N GLY A 45 4.85 -4.75 -4.99
CA GLY A 45 4.48 -3.39 -5.33
C GLY A 45 3.68 -2.82 -4.17
N ASN A 46 3.82 -1.52 -3.88
CA ASN A 46 3.17 -0.91 -2.72
C ASN A 46 1.68 -1.25 -2.66
N GLY A 47 0.97 -1.10 -3.79
CA GLY A 47 -0.44 -1.44 -3.90
C GLY A 47 -0.73 -2.95 -3.85
N ILE A 48 0.20 -3.78 -4.33
CA ILE A 48 0.06 -5.25 -4.32
C ILE A 48 0.12 -5.78 -2.90
N ASP A 49 1.16 -5.43 -2.15
CA ASP A 49 1.35 -5.88 -0.76
C ASP A 49 0.22 -5.37 0.13
N TRP A 50 -0.14 -4.09 0.00
CA TRP A 50 -1.30 -3.48 0.66
C TRP A 50 -2.60 -4.24 0.34
N GLY A 51 -2.84 -4.56 -0.93
CA GLY A 51 -4.04 -5.26 -1.40
C GLY A 51 -4.14 -6.68 -0.85
N ILE A 52 -3.05 -7.44 -0.83
CA ILE A 52 -3.00 -8.80 -0.27
C ILE A 52 -3.36 -8.78 1.21
N HIS A 53 -2.79 -7.83 1.98
CA HIS A 53 -3.13 -7.71 3.40
C HIS A 53 -4.61 -7.38 3.62
N LEU A 54 -5.18 -6.43 2.87
CA LEU A 54 -6.60 -6.11 2.97
C LEU A 54 -7.49 -7.28 2.58
N ARG A 55 -7.12 -8.00 1.52
CA ARG A 55 -7.87 -9.18 1.09
C ARG A 55 -7.91 -10.27 2.16
N ARG A 56 -6.79 -10.51 2.83
CA ARG A 56 -6.68 -11.44 3.98
C ARG A 56 -7.50 -10.98 5.19
N MET A 57 -7.77 -9.68 5.32
CA MET A 57 -8.68 -9.11 6.33
C MET A 57 -10.15 -9.08 5.88
N GLY A 58 -10.47 -9.65 4.69
CA GLY A 58 -11.84 -9.81 4.19
C GLY A 58 -12.35 -8.62 3.37
N VAL A 59 -11.50 -7.67 2.99
CA VAL A 59 -11.88 -6.56 2.09
C VAL A 59 -11.86 -7.06 0.64
N PRO A 60 -12.87 -6.76 -0.19
CA PRO A 60 -12.82 -6.98 -1.62
C PRO A 60 -11.78 -6.05 -2.26
N VAL A 61 -10.78 -6.64 -2.93
CA VAL A 61 -9.66 -5.91 -3.57
C VAL A 61 -9.60 -6.24 -5.05
N SER A 62 -9.40 -5.23 -5.88
CA SER A 62 -9.09 -5.36 -7.30
C SER A 62 -7.70 -4.79 -7.59
N VAL A 63 -6.98 -5.38 -8.56
CA VAL A 63 -5.72 -4.85 -9.09
C VAL A 63 -5.92 -4.37 -10.52
N VAL A 64 -5.54 -3.12 -10.80
CA VAL A 64 -5.61 -2.48 -12.11
C VAL A 64 -4.19 -2.05 -12.51
N SER A 65 -3.57 -2.82 -13.40
CA SER A 65 -2.17 -2.66 -13.76
C SER A 65 -1.83 -3.47 -15.04
N VAL A 66 -0.53 -3.65 -15.31
CA VAL A 66 -0.03 -4.43 -16.44
C VAL A 66 1.13 -5.33 -16.00
N VAL A 67 1.20 -6.52 -16.58
CA VAL A 67 2.35 -7.43 -16.48
C VAL A 67 2.80 -7.86 -17.88
N GLY A 68 4.05 -8.30 -18.00
CA GLY A 68 4.58 -8.88 -19.21
C GLY A 68 4.01 -10.26 -19.53
N ASN A 69 4.23 -10.71 -20.78
CA ASN A 69 3.88 -12.07 -21.22
C ASN A 69 5.04 -13.05 -20.93
N ASP A 70 5.57 -13.01 -19.72
CA ASP A 70 6.71 -13.80 -19.26
C ASP A 70 6.37 -14.58 -17.97
N TYR A 71 7.37 -15.34 -17.49
CA TYR A 71 7.23 -16.16 -16.27
C TYR A 71 6.76 -15.35 -15.06
N TYR A 72 7.31 -14.16 -14.86
CA TYR A 72 6.98 -13.32 -13.70
C TYR A 72 5.58 -12.71 -13.79
N GLY A 73 5.12 -12.39 -15.01
CA GLY A 73 3.74 -11.95 -15.23
C GLY A 73 2.72 -13.04 -14.90
N ASP A 74 3.00 -14.28 -15.29
CA ASP A 74 2.17 -15.44 -14.95
C ASP A 74 2.17 -15.70 -13.43
N GLU A 75 3.32 -15.58 -12.77
CA GLU A 75 3.45 -15.76 -11.32
C GLU A 75 2.73 -14.66 -10.53
N MET A 76 2.81 -13.39 -10.97
CA MET A 76 2.05 -12.29 -10.39
C MET A 76 0.54 -12.60 -10.43
N LYS A 77 0.01 -12.96 -11.60
CA LYS A 77 -1.40 -13.31 -11.75
C LYS A 77 -1.80 -14.49 -10.88
N ARG A 78 -0.98 -15.53 -10.84
CA ARG A 78 -1.24 -16.73 -10.02
C ARG A 78 -1.25 -16.39 -8.52
N THR A 79 -0.33 -15.54 -8.08
CA THR A 79 -0.25 -15.11 -6.68
C THR A 79 -1.51 -14.35 -6.28
N LEU A 80 -1.92 -13.36 -7.07
CA LEU A 80 -3.09 -12.54 -6.78
C LEU A 80 -4.40 -13.33 -6.85
N ASP A 81 -4.55 -14.22 -7.83
CA ASP A 81 -5.71 -15.10 -7.95
C ASP A 81 -5.82 -16.07 -6.75
N ALA A 82 -4.70 -16.63 -6.30
CA ALA A 82 -4.65 -17.49 -5.12
C ALA A 82 -5.06 -16.77 -3.83
N GLU A 83 -4.78 -15.46 -3.71
CA GLU A 83 -5.26 -14.61 -2.61
C GLU A 83 -6.75 -14.19 -2.79
N GLY A 84 -7.36 -14.50 -3.94
CA GLY A 84 -8.74 -14.16 -4.25
C GLY A 84 -8.94 -12.66 -4.55
N ILE A 85 -7.92 -12.01 -5.08
CA ILE A 85 -7.95 -10.63 -5.58
C ILE A 85 -8.52 -10.62 -6.99
N ASP A 86 -9.37 -9.64 -7.28
CA ASP A 86 -9.90 -9.45 -8.63
C ASP A 86 -8.81 -8.89 -9.57
N ILE A 87 -8.39 -9.71 -10.52
CA ILE A 87 -7.36 -9.40 -11.52
C ILE A 87 -7.95 -9.19 -12.93
N SER A 88 -9.26 -8.96 -13.04
CA SER A 88 -9.93 -8.78 -14.34
C SER A 88 -9.36 -7.61 -15.16
N HIS A 89 -8.73 -6.64 -14.49
CA HIS A 89 -8.07 -5.48 -15.10
C HIS A 89 -6.54 -5.48 -14.89
N LEU A 90 -5.94 -6.64 -14.59
CA LEU A 90 -4.50 -6.84 -14.68
C LEU A 90 -4.16 -7.34 -16.08
N ARG A 91 -3.82 -6.42 -16.97
CA ARG A 91 -3.52 -6.72 -18.37
C ARG A 91 -2.23 -7.51 -18.54
N THR A 92 -2.11 -8.23 -19.65
CA THR A 92 -0.84 -8.81 -20.11
C THR A 92 -0.46 -8.14 -21.40
N GLU A 93 0.76 -7.59 -21.46
CA GLU A 93 1.32 -6.98 -22.67
C GLU A 93 2.58 -7.72 -23.13
N SER A 94 2.93 -7.55 -24.40
CA SER A 94 4.13 -8.17 -24.95
C SER A 94 5.38 -7.46 -24.42
N GLY A 95 6.21 -8.16 -23.66
CA GLY A 95 7.43 -7.62 -23.04
C GLY A 95 7.69 -8.25 -21.69
N ALA A 96 8.70 -7.75 -21.00
CA ALA A 96 9.06 -8.20 -19.65
C ALA A 96 8.14 -7.58 -18.58
N THR A 97 7.84 -8.34 -17.55
CA THR A 97 7.26 -7.82 -16.31
C THR A 97 8.26 -6.91 -15.59
N CYS A 98 7.78 -5.88 -14.91
CA CYS A 98 8.62 -5.06 -14.04
C CYS A 98 9.30 -5.94 -12.98
N ILE A 99 10.60 -5.77 -12.84
CA ILE A 99 11.40 -6.47 -11.82
C ILE A 99 12.31 -5.49 -11.08
N THR A 100 12.53 -5.75 -9.81
CA THR A 100 13.56 -5.09 -8.98
C THR A 100 14.53 -6.15 -8.50
N ARG A 101 15.83 -5.98 -8.81
CA ARG A 101 16.87 -6.87 -8.29
C ARG A 101 17.36 -6.37 -6.95
N MET A 102 17.35 -7.27 -6.01
CA MET A 102 17.68 -7.02 -4.61
C MET A 102 18.81 -7.97 -4.17
N GLU A 103 19.54 -7.57 -3.16
CA GLU A 103 20.48 -8.41 -2.46
C GLU A 103 20.20 -8.34 -0.95
N LEU A 104 20.15 -9.49 -0.29
CA LEU A 104 20.08 -9.54 1.16
C LEU A 104 21.49 -9.69 1.73
N ARG A 105 22.02 -8.66 2.39
CA ARG A 105 23.32 -8.65 3.06
C ARG A 105 23.17 -8.86 4.55
N ASN A 106 24.13 -9.53 5.16
CA ASN A 106 24.17 -9.79 6.60
C ASN A 106 22.89 -10.45 7.17
N GLY A 107 22.07 -11.05 6.29
CA GLY A 107 20.83 -11.71 6.69
C GLY A 107 19.63 -10.79 6.93
N THR A 108 19.82 -9.47 6.94
CA THR A 108 18.78 -8.48 7.24
C THR A 108 18.80 -7.25 6.34
N ASP A 109 19.97 -6.89 5.82
CA ASP A 109 20.17 -5.64 5.10
C ASP A 109 19.74 -5.80 3.63
N ARG A 110 18.66 -5.16 3.25
CA ARG A 110 18.15 -5.13 1.89
C ARG A 110 18.87 -4.07 1.07
N VAL A 111 19.52 -4.49 0.01
CA VAL A 111 20.19 -3.60 -0.94
C VAL A 111 19.51 -3.68 -2.30
N HIS A 112 19.02 -2.55 -2.76
CA HIS A 112 18.51 -2.38 -4.10
C HIS A 112 19.68 -2.33 -5.09
N LEU A 113 19.67 -3.16 -6.12
CA LEU A 113 20.72 -3.22 -7.14
C LEU A 113 20.33 -2.43 -8.38
N ASP A 114 19.27 -2.89 -9.06
CA ASP A 114 18.70 -2.25 -10.25
C ASP A 114 17.22 -2.60 -10.40
N SER A 115 16.53 -1.88 -11.28
CA SER A 115 15.15 -2.16 -11.69
C SER A 115 15.04 -2.16 -13.21
N VAL A 116 14.10 -2.95 -13.71
CA VAL A 116 13.68 -2.95 -15.11
C VAL A 116 12.17 -2.75 -15.13
N ASP A 117 11.72 -1.62 -15.63
CA ASP A 117 10.28 -1.26 -15.62
C ASP A 117 9.45 -2.15 -16.55
N GLY A 118 10.09 -2.71 -17.62
CA GLY A 118 9.41 -3.58 -18.54
C GLY A 118 8.17 -2.92 -19.16
N VAL A 119 7.05 -3.65 -19.20
CA VAL A 119 5.78 -3.11 -19.74
C VAL A 119 5.20 -1.97 -18.91
N MET A 120 5.61 -1.82 -17.63
CA MET A 120 5.20 -0.70 -16.78
C MET A 120 5.69 0.66 -17.29
N GLU A 121 6.84 0.70 -18.00
CA GLU A 121 7.40 1.94 -18.56
C GLU A 121 6.39 2.69 -19.45
N HIS A 122 5.53 1.95 -20.13
CA HIS A 122 4.55 2.50 -21.08
C HIS A 122 3.12 2.27 -20.64
N TYR A 123 2.90 1.85 -19.40
CA TYR A 123 1.56 1.65 -18.88
C TYR A 123 0.76 2.96 -18.95
N ALA A 124 -0.42 2.86 -19.54
CA ALA A 124 -1.40 3.93 -19.57
C ALA A 124 -2.77 3.36 -19.24
N VAL A 125 -3.46 4.03 -18.35
CA VAL A 125 -4.83 3.66 -17.94
C VAL A 125 -5.77 3.82 -19.13
N THR A 126 -6.51 2.76 -19.47
CA THR A 126 -7.54 2.80 -20.49
C THR A 126 -8.84 3.40 -19.94
N GLU A 127 -9.75 3.81 -20.82
CA GLU A 127 -11.07 4.29 -20.41
C GLU A 127 -11.87 3.22 -19.64
N GLU A 128 -11.74 1.95 -20.00
CA GLU A 128 -12.36 0.83 -19.30
C GLU A 128 -11.82 0.69 -17.87
N GLU A 129 -10.49 0.72 -17.70
CA GLU A 129 -9.84 0.69 -16.39
C GLU A 129 -10.21 1.93 -15.57
N PHE A 130 -10.24 3.11 -16.18
CA PHE A 130 -10.66 4.34 -15.49
C PHE A 130 -12.08 4.20 -14.91
N GLN A 131 -13.04 3.75 -15.71
CA GLN A 131 -14.43 3.55 -15.28
C GLN A 131 -14.56 2.44 -14.24
N PHE A 132 -13.76 1.38 -14.36
CA PHE A 132 -13.72 0.31 -13.38
C PHE A 132 -13.24 0.83 -12.02
N VAL A 133 -12.13 1.58 -11.97
CA VAL A 133 -11.61 2.20 -10.73
C VAL A 133 -12.61 3.20 -10.15
N ALA A 134 -13.30 3.98 -11.00
CA ALA A 134 -14.33 4.92 -10.56
C ALA A 134 -15.51 4.27 -9.83
N GLY A 135 -15.69 2.95 -9.97
CA GLY A 135 -16.67 2.16 -9.23
C GLY A 135 -16.21 1.69 -7.83
N HIS A 136 -15.01 2.06 -7.39
CA HIS A 136 -14.45 1.67 -6.09
C HIS A 136 -14.60 2.79 -5.06
N GLU A 137 -14.69 2.43 -3.78
CA GLU A 137 -14.74 3.38 -2.67
C GLU A 137 -13.41 4.12 -2.48
N LEU A 138 -12.30 3.39 -2.64
CA LEU A 138 -10.95 3.87 -2.43
C LEU A 138 -9.99 3.22 -3.43
N LEU A 139 -9.08 4.01 -3.96
CA LEU A 139 -7.90 3.51 -4.66
C LEU A 139 -6.62 3.77 -3.86
N HIS A 140 -5.69 2.83 -3.97
CA HIS A 140 -4.30 3.00 -3.56
C HIS A 140 -3.41 3.14 -4.79
N THR A 141 -2.47 4.08 -4.75
CA THR A 141 -1.40 4.22 -5.73
C THR A 141 -0.12 4.78 -5.10
N ASP A 142 0.92 4.92 -5.91
CA ASP A 142 2.22 5.45 -5.55
C ASP A 142 2.79 6.37 -6.67
N LEU A 143 4.06 6.75 -6.54
CA LEU A 143 4.74 7.62 -7.51
C LEU A 143 5.16 6.90 -8.80
N PHE A 144 5.15 5.56 -8.84
CA PHE A 144 5.80 4.75 -9.89
C PHE A 144 4.82 4.11 -10.87
N GLY A 145 3.52 4.19 -10.58
CA GLY A 145 2.47 3.47 -11.31
C GLY A 145 2.03 4.08 -12.64
N ASN A 146 2.62 5.19 -13.12
CA ASN A 146 2.22 5.91 -14.34
C ASN A 146 0.75 6.35 -14.40
N VAL A 147 0.12 6.60 -13.24
CA VAL A 147 -1.32 6.91 -13.14
C VAL A 147 -1.63 8.31 -12.60
N LEU A 148 -0.61 9.08 -12.24
CA LEU A 148 -0.75 10.37 -11.55
C LEU A 148 -1.62 11.38 -12.32
N SER A 149 -1.58 11.36 -13.66
CA SER A 149 -2.40 12.23 -14.51
C SER A 149 -3.91 11.96 -14.39
N HIS A 150 -4.33 10.80 -13.86
CA HIS A 150 -5.73 10.41 -13.69
C HIS A 150 -6.29 10.77 -12.30
N LEU A 151 -5.44 11.10 -11.32
CA LEU A 151 -5.88 11.42 -9.95
C LEU A 151 -6.93 12.53 -9.90
N PRO A 152 -6.81 13.65 -10.65
CA PRO A 152 -7.83 14.71 -10.66
C PRO A 152 -9.20 14.20 -11.09
N ALA A 153 -9.25 13.33 -12.11
CA ALA A 153 -10.47 12.80 -12.65
C ALA A 153 -11.14 11.77 -11.72
N TRP A 154 -10.37 10.86 -11.11
CA TRP A 154 -10.89 9.92 -10.11
C TRP A 154 -11.38 10.65 -8.86
N LYS A 155 -10.66 11.67 -8.38
CA LYS A 155 -11.15 12.50 -7.27
C LYS A 155 -12.46 13.20 -7.63
N ALA A 156 -12.57 13.74 -8.82
CA ALA A 156 -13.80 14.37 -9.30
C ALA A 156 -14.96 13.35 -9.45
N ALA A 157 -14.66 12.09 -9.76
CA ALA A 157 -15.63 10.99 -9.78
C ALA A 157 -16.03 10.53 -8.37
N GLY A 158 -15.40 11.02 -7.31
CA GLY A 158 -15.74 10.74 -5.91
C GLY A 158 -14.97 9.58 -5.28
N VAL A 159 -13.99 8.99 -5.99
CA VAL A 159 -13.12 7.94 -5.44
C VAL A 159 -12.20 8.56 -4.40
N LYS A 160 -12.07 7.92 -3.24
CA LYS A 160 -11.07 8.31 -2.25
C LYS A 160 -9.69 7.84 -2.69
N ILE A 161 -8.71 8.73 -2.63
CA ILE A 161 -7.36 8.45 -3.10
C ILE A 161 -6.42 8.36 -1.90
N LEU A 162 -5.85 7.18 -1.70
CA LEU A 162 -4.77 6.92 -0.77
C LEU A 162 -3.47 6.76 -1.56
N MET A 163 -2.43 7.46 -1.15
CA MET A 163 -1.16 7.41 -1.86
C MET A 163 0.02 7.27 -0.90
N ASP A 164 0.90 6.33 -1.20
CA ASP A 164 2.20 6.19 -0.56
C ASP A 164 3.26 6.96 -1.35
N PHE A 165 3.89 7.92 -0.68
CA PHE A 165 4.97 8.74 -1.23
C PHE A 165 6.36 8.23 -0.85
N SER A 166 6.43 7.09 -0.13
CA SER A 166 7.71 6.57 0.37
C SER A 166 8.53 7.66 1.09
N ILE A 167 9.77 7.87 0.71
CA ILE A 167 10.67 8.93 1.27
C ILE A 167 10.70 10.20 0.40
N PHE A 168 9.90 10.27 -0.66
CA PHE A 168 10.09 11.24 -1.76
C PHE A 168 9.25 12.50 -1.66
N THR A 169 8.57 12.76 -0.54
CA THR A 169 7.67 13.93 -0.40
C THR A 169 8.36 15.28 -0.61
N LYS A 170 9.66 15.37 -0.32
CA LYS A 170 10.48 16.59 -0.51
C LYS A 170 11.41 16.50 -1.72
N ASP A 171 11.41 15.39 -2.45
CA ASP A 171 12.25 15.23 -3.62
C ASP A 171 11.70 16.06 -4.80
N PRO A 172 12.49 17.00 -5.35
CA PRO A 172 12.01 17.88 -6.39
C PRO A 172 11.68 17.18 -7.72
N GLU A 173 12.20 15.98 -7.96
CA GLU A 173 11.93 15.22 -9.19
C GLU A 173 10.47 14.77 -9.28
N TYR A 174 9.82 14.50 -8.14
CA TYR A 174 8.46 13.96 -8.12
C TYR A 174 7.37 15.03 -8.06
N HIS A 175 7.70 16.30 -7.87
CA HIS A 175 6.73 17.40 -7.83
C HIS A 175 5.51 17.13 -6.93
N CYS A 176 5.74 16.53 -5.75
CA CYS A 176 4.67 16.06 -4.86
C CYS A 176 3.66 17.15 -4.46
N MET A 177 4.08 18.42 -4.41
CA MET A 177 3.18 19.55 -4.15
C MET A 177 2.05 19.68 -5.18
N ASP A 178 2.28 19.28 -6.43
CA ASP A 178 1.27 19.29 -7.49
C ASP A 178 0.31 18.09 -7.39
N ILE A 179 0.69 17.04 -6.64
CA ILE A 179 -0.06 15.79 -6.47
C ILE A 179 -0.96 15.86 -5.24
N PHE A 180 -0.48 16.41 -4.12
CA PHE A 180 -1.22 16.45 -2.85
C PHE A 180 -2.67 16.96 -2.95
N PRO A 181 -3.02 17.96 -3.79
CA PRO A 181 -4.40 18.43 -3.93
C PRO A 181 -5.41 17.34 -4.34
N TYR A 182 -4.93 16.28 -4.97
CA TYR A 182 -5.77 15.19 -5.48
C TYR A 182 -5.82 13.97 -4.56
N VAL A 183 -5.01 13.93 -3.50
CA VAL A 183 -4.92 12.81 -2.56
C VAL A 183 -5.77 13.08 -1.33
N ASP A 184 -6.52 12.09 -0.85
CA ASP A 184 -7.28 12.19 0.41
C ASP A 184 -6.46 11.73 1.61
N TYR A 185 -5.69 10.65 1.46
CA TYR A 185 -4.89 10.03 2.51
C TYR A 185 -3.44 9.92 2.06
N VAL A 186 -2.58 10.76 2.63
CA VAL A 186 -1.14 10.79 2.33
C VAL A 186 -0.41 9.94 3.34
N PHE A 187 0.43 9.02 2.85
CA PHE A 187 1.38 8.25 3.64
C PHE A 187 2.80 8.46 3.13
N PHE A 188 3.76 8.53 4.04
CA PHE A 188 5.18 8.62 3.71
C PHE A 188 6.07 8.17 4.86
N SER A 189 7.34 7.87 4.57
CA SER A 189 8.36 7.54 5.57
C SER A 189 9.18 8.77 5.91
N ALA A 190 9.43 9.00 7.20
CA ALA A 190 10.10 10.17 7.73
C ALA A 190 11.12 9.84 8.83
N ASP A 191 11.83 8.71 8.68
CA ASP A 191 12.84 8.29 9.64
C ASP A 191 13.94 9.33 9.80
N GLY A 192 14.28 9.66 11.05
CA GLY A 192 15.36 10.58 11.37
C GLY A 192 15.08 12.05 11.12
N ILE A 193 13.84 12.44 10.76
CA ILE A 193 13.44 13.84 10.63
C ILE A 193 13.08 14.38 12.03
N GLU A 194 13.63 15.55 12.38
CA GLU A 194 13.31 16.21 13.65
C GLU A 194 11.81 16.51 13.77
N ARG A 195 11.24 16.25 14.95
CA ARG A 195 9.81 16.31 15.21
C ARG A 195 9.13 17.60 14.75
N ASN A 196 9.72 18.75 15.07
CA ASN A 196 9.14 20.05 14.72
C ASN A 196 9.14 20.27 13.20
N GLU A 197 10.22 19.89 12.52
CA GLU A 197 10.32 19.97 11.05
C GLU A 197 9.28 19.06 10.39
N LEU A 198 9.09 17.85 10.91
CA LEU A 198 8.09 16.93 10.41
C LEU A 198 6.67 17.46 10.59
N GLU A 199 6.34 17.99 11.77
CA GLU A 199 5.01 18.56 12.04
C GLU A 199 4.69 19.74 11.12
N ASP A 200 5.67 20.61 10.85
CA ASP A 200 5.47 21.73 9.95
C ASP A 200 5.28 21.25 8.51
N TRP A 201 6.06 20.27 8.06
CA TRP A 201 5.88 19.65 6.75
C TRP A 201 4.51 18.97 6.59
N MET A 202 4.06 18.23 7.58
CA MET A 202 2.73 17.61 7.56
C MET A 202 1.59 18.64 7.48
N LYS A 203 1.74 19.81 8.13
CA LYS A 203 0.77 20.92 8.01
C LYS A 203 0.78 21.52 6.60
N GLU A 204 1.95 21.66 5.99
CA GLU A 204 2.09 22.16 4.61
C GLU A 204 1.41 21.19 3.62
N ILE A 205 1.65 19.88 3.75
CA ILE A 205 0.96 18.85 2.94
C ILE A 205 -0.56 18.94 3.16
N TYR A 206 -1.01 18.99 4.40
CA TYR A 206 -2.44 19.07 4.73
C TYR A 206 -3.12 20.30 4.12
N ALA A 207 -2.43 21.43 4.09
CA ALA A 207 -2.94 22.69 3.49
C ALA A 207 -3.16 22.58 1.98
N CYS A 208 -2.58 21.59 1.30
CA CYS A 208 -2.81 21.30 -0.11
C CYS A 208 -4.14 20.58 -0.38
N GLY A 209 -4.80 19.96 0.65
CA GLY A 209 -6.12 19.36 0.50
C GLY A 209 -6.35 17.94 1.00
N PRO A 210 -5.35 17.16 1.43
CA PRO A 210 -5.57 15.86 2.05
C PRO A 210 -6.47 15.94 3.30
N ILE A 211 -7.14 14.83 3.60
CA ILE A 211 -7.96 14.66 4.81
C ILE A 211 -7.10 14.21 5.99
N LEU A 212 -6.12 13.34 5.71
CA LEU A 212 -5.15 12.85 6.68
C LEU A 212 -3.75 12.85 6.06
N VAL A 213 -2.76 13.19 6.88
CA VAL A 213 -1.34 13.07 6.55
C VAL A 213 -0.69 12.19 7.60
N THR A 214 -0.09 11.07 7.18
CA THR A 214 0.49 10.07 8.08
C THR A 214 1.95 9.81 7.71
N ALA A 215 2.84 9.95 8.69
CA ALA A 215 4.25 9.62 8.58
C ALA A 215 4.58 8.37 9.41
N THR A 216 5.30 7.41 8.81
CA THR A 216 5.95 6.32 9.55
C THR A 216 7.37 6.73 9.93
N LEU A 217 7.82 6.35 11.13
CA LEU A 217 9.04 6.83 11.78
C LEU A 217 9.94 5.65 12.21
N GLY A 218 9.87 4.54 11.48
CA GLY A 218 10.63 3.33 11.80
C GLY A 218 10.41 2.87 13.24
N GLU A 219 11.46 2.81 14.03
CA GLU A 219 11.42 2.37 15.43
C GLU A 219 10.70 3.36 16.37
N GLU A 220 10.48 4.60 15.94
CA GLU A 220 9.74 5.61 16.72
C GLU A 220 8.21 5.52 16.52
N GLY A 221 7.76 4.62 15.61
CA GLY A 221 6.34 4.38 15.36
C GLY A 221 5.77 5.23 14.25
N SER A 222 4.75 6.04 14.51
CA SER A 222 4.06 6.83 13.50
C SER A 222 3.43 8.09 14.05
N LEU A 223 3.19 9.05 13.15
CA LEU A 223 2.53 10.32 13.40
C LEU A 223 1.44 10.55 12.37
N CYS A 224 0.23 10.93 12.79
CA CYS A 224 -0.87 11.28 11.91
C CYS A 224 -1.40 12.68 12.25
N TYR A 225 -1.72 13.47 11.23
CA TYR A 225 -2.31 14.82 11.36
C TYR A 225 -3.66 14.87 10.63
N ASP A 226 -4.70 15.36 11.32
CA ASP A 226 -6.07 15.48 10.80
C ASP A 226 -6.50 16.93 10.50
N GLY A 227 -5.55 17.85 10.54
CA GLY A 227 -5.80 19.28 10.39
C GLY A 227 -6.14 20.01 11.69
N GLN A 228 -6.39 19.29 12.78
CA GLN A 228 -6.69 19.86 14.10
C GLN A 228 -5.62 19.49 15.12
N GLN A 229 -5.21 18.22 15.14
CA GLN A 229 -4.24 17.73 16.11
C GLN A 229 -3.36 16.62 15.51
N PHE A 230 -2.25 16.38 16.17
CA PHE A 230 -1.36 15.27 15.90
C PHE A 230 -1.70 14.08 16.80
N TYR A 231 -1.71 12.90 16.20
CA TYR A 231 -1.80 11.62 16.89
C TYR A 231 -0.47 10.90 16.73
N ALA A 232 0.12 10.45 17.83
CA ALA A 232 1.34 9.65 17.82
C ALA A 232 1.02 8.24 18.31
N TYR A 233 1.58 7.24 17.64
CA TYR A 233 1.48 5.84 18.04
C TYR A 233 2.86 5.18 17.96
N GLY A 234 3.23 4.46 19.02
CA GLY A 234 4.52 3.74 19.08
C GLY A 234 4.50 2.45 18.27
N ILE A 235 5.61 1.72 18.33
CA ILE A 235 5.72 0.40 17.72
C ILE A 235 5.07 -0.68 18.58
N VAL A 236 4.69 -1.79 17.95
CA VAL A 236 4.43 -3.06 18.63
C VAL A 236 5.75 -3.84 18.69
N PRO A 237 6.31 -4.11 19.88
CA PRO A 237 7.60 -4.77 20.00
C PRO A 237 7.60 -6.14 19.33
N THR A 238 8.53 -6.38 18.42
CA THR A 238 8.70 -7.66 17.74
C THR A 238 10.18 -7.91 17.42
N LYS A 239 10.52 -9.16 17.12
CA LYS A 239 11.84 -9.50 16.61
C LYS A 239 11.85 -9.29 15.09
N THR A 240 12.52 -8.26 14.62
CA THR A 240 12.66 -7.99 13.21
C THR A 240 13.51 -9.04 12.51
N VAL A 241 12.97 -9.61 11.44
CA VAL A 241 13.63 -10.53 10.52
C VAL A 241 13.93 -9.82 9.20
N ASN A 242 12.96 -9.09 8.65
CA ASN A 242 13.10 -8.30 7.43
C ASN A 242 12.13 -7.11 7.51
N THR A 243 12.55 -5.93 7.07
CA THR A 243 11.70 -4.73 7.07
C THR A 243 10.91 -4.54 5.77
N VAL A 244 11.02 -5.47 4.81
CA VAL A 244 10.25 -5.42 3.57
C VAL A 244 8.75 -5.47 3.86
N GLY A 245 7.96 -4.63 3.18
CA GLY A 245 6.52 -4.55 3.37
C GLY A 245 6.06 -3.92 4.70
N ALA A 246 6.99 -3.36 5.51
CA ALA A 246 6.63 -2.72 6.78
C ALA A 246 5.68 -1.53 6.56
N GLY A 247 5.98 -0.67 5.57
CA GLY A 247 5.16 0.47 5.19
C GLY A 247 3.81 0.02 4.63
N ASP A 248 3.84 -0.84 3.61
CA ASP A 248 2.63 -1.32 2.93
C ASP A 248 1.66 -2.02 3.89
N SER A 249 2.19 -2.85 4.79
CA SER A 249 1.39 -3.50 5.82
C SER A 249 0.85 -2.52 6.86
N TYR A 250 1.63 -1.49 7.26
CA TYR A 250 1.13 -0.43 8.12
C TYR A 250 -0.03 0.29 7.45
N ILE A 251 0.12 0.69 6.19
CA ILE A 251 -0.92 1.37 5.40
C ILE A 251 -2.15 0.47 5.26
N ALA A 252 -1.97 -0.83 5.01
CA ALA A 252 -3.08 -1.77 4.91
C ALA A 252 -3.87 -1.90 6.21
N GLY A 253 -3.19 -2.04 7.36
CA GLY A 253 -3.83 -2.10 8.67
C GLY A 253 -4.58 -0.80 9.01
N PHE A 254 -3.98 0.34 8.73
CA PHE A 254 -4.59 1.66 8.89
C PHE A 254 -5.83 1.81 8.00
N THR A 255 -5.71 1.44 6.71
CA THR A 255 -6.82 1.49 5.75
C THR A 255 -7.98 0.61 6.18
N PHE A 256 -7.69 -0.59 6.70
CA PHE A 256 -8.75 -1.45 7.23
C PHE A 256 -9.55 -0.75 8.32
N GLY A 257 -8.90 -0.09 9.28
CA GLY A 257 -9.57 0.72 10.31
C GLY A 257 -10.41 1.84 9.71
N LEU A 258 -9.91 2.59 8.72
CA LEU A 258 -10.67 3.62 8.00
C LEU A 258 -11.94 3.06 7.36
N LEU A 259 -11.85 1.91 6.70
CA LEU A 259 -12.99 1.25 6.06
C LEU A 259 -14.05 0.80 7.08
N GLN A 260 -13.63 0.46 8.30
CA GLN A 260 -14.53 0.13 9.42
C GLN A 260 -15.09 1.37 10.12
N GLY A 261 -14.61 2.58 9.81
CA GLY A 261 -15.04 3.82 10.47
C GLY A 261 -14.44 3.99 11.87
N GLU A 262 -13.30 3.38 12.13
CA GLU A 262 -12.60 3.48 13.41
C GLU A 262 -11.94 4.85 13.60
N SER A 263 -11.61 5.20 14.84
CA SER A 263 -10.86 6.41 15.15
C SER A 263 -9.41 6.34 14.65
N ILE A 264 -8.76 7.49 14.42
CA ILE A 264 -7.37 7.57 13.97
C ILE A 264 -6.42 6.75 14.87
N PRO A 265 -6.48 6.83 16.21
CA PRO A 265 -5.64 5.99 17.06
C PRO A 265 -5.86 4.47 16.87
N GLU A 266 -7.10 4.05 16.61
CA GLU A 266 -7.41 2.65 16.33
C GLU A 266 -6.84 2.22 14.96
N CYS A 267 -6.97 3.06 13.93
CA CYS A 267 -6.33 2.83 12.63
C CYS A 267 -4.81 2.69 12.76
N MET A 268 -4.16 3.61 13.50
CA MET A 268 -2.71 3.56 13.77
C MET A 268 -2.31 2.29 14.53
N SER A 269 -3.10 1.88 15.51
CA SER A 269 -2.87 0.64 16.26
C SER A 269 -2.91 -0.60 15.36
N ARG A 270 -3.88 -0.65 14.43
CA ARG A 270 -3.97 -1.74 13.44
C ARG A 270 -2.78 -1.75 12.50
N GLY A 271 -2.38 -0.58 12.00
CA GLY A 271 -1.19 -0.43 11.16
C GLY A 271 0.05 -0.95 11.87
N ALA A 272 0.32 -0.49 13.09
CA ALA A 272 1.47 -0.91 13.88
C ALA A 272 1.45 -2.42 14.19
N ALA A 273 0.29 -2.98 14.52
CA ALA A 273 0.16 -4.41 14.80
C ALA A 273 0.39 -5.28 13.55
N LEU A 274 -0.09 -4.86 12.39
CA LEU A 274 0.11 -5.60 11.13
C LEU A 274 1.56 -5.50 10.68
N SER A 275 2.16 -4.31 10.71
CA SER A 275 3.58 -4.09 10.39
C SER A 275 4.49 -4.94 11.27
N ALA A 276 4.28 -4.95 12.59
CA ALA A 276 5.06 -5.77 13.52
C ALA A 276 4.99 -7.28 13.19
N ARG A 277 3.84 -7.77 12.75
CA ARG A 277 3.66 -9.17 12.31
C ARG A 277 4.42 -9.47 11.03
N VAL A 278 4.39 -8.55 10.06
CA VAL A 278 5.04 -8.71 8.76
C VAL A 278 6.55 -8.73 8.92
N ILE A 279 7.13 -7.76 9.64
CA ILE A 279 8.59 -7.68 9.83
C ILE A 279 9.18 -8.82 10.66
N ALA A 280 8.35 -9.60 11.34
CA ALA A 280 8.76 -10.85 11.99
C ALA A 280 8.95 -12.03 11.01
N GLY A 281 8.53 -11.87 9.76
CA GLY A 281 8.72 -12.79 8.64
C GLY A 281 9.76 -12.31 7.63
N PHE A 282 10.02 -13.14 6.60
CA PHE A 282 10.93 -12.76 5.50
C PHE A 282 10.20 -12.06 4.36
N LYS A 283 9.00 -12.53 3.99
CA LYS A 283 8.20 -12.00 2.88
C LYS A 283 7.32 -10.83 3.33
N PRO A 284 6.94 -9.92 2.40
CA PRO A 284 6.13 -8.72 2.72
C PRO A 284 4.68 -9.06 3.10
N TYR A 285 4.22 -10.31 2.86
CA TYR A 285 2.85 -10.76 3.17
C TYR A 285 2.75 -12.27 3.46
#